data_303b2475bf3cfdb150bf1555c9ce7dc0
#
_entry.id   303b2475bf3cfdb150bf1555c9ce7dc0
#
_cell.length_a   1.000
_cell.length_b   1.000
_cell.length_c   1.000
_cell.angle_alpha   90.00
_cell.angle_beta   90.00
_cell.angle_gamma   90.00
#
_symmetry.space_group_name_H-M   'P 1'
#
loop_
_entity.id
_entity.type
_entity.pdbx_description
1 polymer ?
#
loop_
_entity_poly.entity_id
_entity_poly.type
_entity_poly.pdbx_seq_one_letter_code
_entity_poly.pdbx_strand_id
1 'polypeptide(L)'
;MIIIGLTGKIGSGKTTTAKIIKSLGYNVFDCDESAQKILKESKTILKIKKMFDSKIQNLITSNHINTNLLGNYVFSRPTDLEQLESLIHPKIKKKEKFFLFKNSISRKKIAFLDIPLMFRKDNFLRCDYI
;
A
#
# COMPACT_ATOMS: atom_id res chain seq x y z
N MET A 1 -6.82 19.54 -9.47
CA MET A 1 -6.97 18.10 -9.70
C MET A 1 -7.90 17.52 -8.65
N ILE A 2 -8.84 16.71 -9.07
CA ILE A 2 -9.76 16.02 -8.15
C ILE A 2 -9.16 14.67 -7.78
N ILE A 3 -9.15 14.35 -6.49
CA ILE A 3 -8.62 13.09 -5.97
C ILE A 3 -9.79 12.24 -5.50
N ILE A 4 -9.94 11.05 -6.09
CA ILE A 4 -11.02 10.12 -5.76
C ILE A 4 -10.42 8.86 -5.15
N GLY A 5 -10.86 8.53 -3.94
CA GLY A 5 -10.47 7.30 -3.26
C GLY A 5 -11.38 6.15 -3.64
N LEU A 6 -10.78 5.01 -3.97
CA LEU A 6 -11.47 3.74 -4.15
C LEU A 6 -11.24 2.89 -2.90
N THR A 7 -12.31 2.48 -2.25
CA THR A 7 -12.24 1.62 -1.08
C THR A 7 -13.32 0.55 -1.14
N GLY A 8 -13.13 -0.53 -0.43
CA GLY A 8 -14.09 -1.61 -0.39
C GLY A 8 -13.50 -2.87 0.21
N LYS A 9 -14.37 -3.80 0.58
CA LYS A 9 -13.97 -5.11 1.08
C LYS A 9 -13.51 -5.99 -0.08
N ILE A 10 -12.73 -7.02 0.24
CA ILE A 10 -12.35 -8.06 -0.73
C ILE A 10 -13.64 -8.63 -1.34
N GLY A 11 -13.69 -8.73 -2.66
CA GLY A 11 -14.87 -9.22 -3.39
C GLY A 11 -15.94 -8.17 -3.66
N SER A 12 -15.73 -6.90 -3.31
CA SER A 12 -16.69 -5.82 -3.57
C SER A 12 -16.64 -5.26 -5.00
N GLY A 13 -15.76 -5.80 -5.86
CA GLY A 13 -15.57 -5.31 -7.22
C GLY A 13 -14.58 -4.15 -7.34
N LYS A 14 -13.86 -3.81 -6.29
CA LYS A 14 -12.87 -2.72 -6.30
C LYS A 14 -11.79 -2.93 -7.37
N THR A 15 -11.27 -4.15 -7.50
CA THR A 15 -10.24 -4.48 -8.50
C THR A 15 -10.79 -4.32 -9.92
N THR A 16 -12.01 -4.78 -10.17
CA THR A 16 -12.67 -4.63 -11.47
C THR A 16 -12.89 -3.16 -11.80
N THR A 17 -13.36 -2.38 -10.84
CA THR A 17 -13.56 -0.93 -10.99
C THR A 17 -12.24 -0.23 -11.33
N ALA A 18 -11.16 -0.55 -10.63
CA ALA A 18 -9.84 0.02 -10.90
C ALA A 18 -9.36 -0.30 -12.32
N LYS A 19 -9.57 -1.52 -12.79
CA LYS A 19 -9.22 -1.92 -14.17
C LYS A 19 -9.99 -1.13 -15.21
N ILE A 20 -11.30 -0.93 -14.99
CA ILE A 20 -12.14 -0.14 -15.89
C ILE A 20 -11.65 1.31 -15.95
N ILE A 21 -11.35 1.91 -14.80
CA ILE A 21 -10.84 3.28 -14.71
C ILE A 21 -9.54 3.43 -15.49
N LYS A 22 -8.62 2.48 -15.35
CA LYS A 22 -7.36 2.48 -16.12
C LYS A 22 -7.62 2.35 -17.63
N SER A 23 -8.58 1.52 -18.02
CA SER A 23 -8.93 1.34 -19.44
C SER A 23 -9.51 2.60 -20.06
N LEU A 24 -10.10 3.48 -19.25
CA LEU A 24 -10.63 4.77 -19.68
C LEU A 24 -9.55 5.87 -19.76
N GLY A 25 -8.29 5.53 -19.47
CA GLY A 25 -7.17 6.46 -19.58
C GLY A 25 -6.82 7.21 -18.30
N TYR A 26 -7.46 6.89 -17.17
CA TYR A 26 -7.13 7.50 -15.88
C TYR A 26 -6.02 6.73 -15.17
N ASN A 27 -5.26 7.45 -14.35
CA ASN A 27 -4.21 6.85 -13.54
C ASN A 27 -4.77 6.46 -12.16
N VAL A 28 -4.37 5.28 -11.68
CA VAL A 28 -4.77 4.74 -10.38
C VAL A 28 -3.51 4.42 -9.59
N PHE A 29 -3.41 4.95 -8.38
CA PHE A 29 -2.37 4.56 -7.44
C PHE A 29 -2.89 3.42 -6.57
N ASP A 30 -2.23 2.27 -6.64
CA ASP A 30 -2.60 1.07 -5.90
C ASP A 30 -1.70 0.93 -4.67
N CYS A 31 -2.28 1.13 -3.48
CA CYS A 31 -1.54 1.04 -2.22
C CYS A 31 -1.01 -0.38 -1.95
N ASP A 32 -1.75 -1.42 -2.29
CA ASP A 32 -1.31 -2.80 -2.09
C ASP A 32 -0.10 -3.13 -2.97
N GLU A 33 -0.14 -2.73 -4.24
CA GLU A 33 0.98 -2.91 -5.15
C GLU A 33 2.21 -2.15 -4.66
N SER A 34 2.03 -0.93 -4.17
CA SER A 34 3.12 -0.13 -3.60
C SER A 34 3.71 -0.79 -2.36
N ALA A 35 2.88 -1.34 -1.49
CA ALA A 35 3.34 -2.09 -0.31
C ALA A 35 4.18 -3.31 -0.72
N GLN A 36 3.74 -4.05 -1.72
CA GLN A 36 4.50 -5.20 -2.23
C GLN A 36 5.87 -4.79 -2.78
N LYS A 37 5.93 -3.68 -3.51
CA LYS A 37 7.20 -3.15 -4.02
C LYS A 37 8.13 -2.72 -2.87
N ILE A 38 7.59 -2.08 -1.85
CA ILE A 38 8.35 -1.66 -0.66
C ILE A 38 8.94 -2.88 0.05
N LEU A 39 8.19 -3.97 0.18
CA LEU A 39 8.65 -5.21 0.81
C LEU A 39 9.79 -5.90 0.03
N LYS A 40 10.01 -5.52 -1.21
CA LYS A 40 11.13 -6.02 -2.03
C LYS A 40 12.38 -5.14 -1.95
N GLU A 41 12.29 -3.97 -1.36
CA GLU A 41 13.44 -3.05 -1.21
C GLU A 41 14.42 -3.59 -0.17
N SER A 42 15.72 -3.55 -0.49
CA SER A 42 16.78 -4.08 0.38
C SER A 42 16.75 -3.47 1.79
N LYS A 43 16.55 -2.16 1.88
CA LYS A 43 16.49 -1.45 3.17
C LYS A 43 15.30 -1.91 4.02
N THR A 44 14.16 -2.15 3.39
CA THR A 44 12.97 -2.65 4.06
C THR A 44 13.17 -4.08 4.56
N ILE A 45 13.75 -4.93 3.72
CA ILE A 45 14.05 -6.33 4.08
C ILE A 45 14.96 -6.37 5.32
N LEU A 46 16.01 -5.54 5.35
CA LEU A 46 16.92 -5.47 6.51
C LEU A 46 16.18 -5.06 7.78
N LYS A 47 15.31 -4.09 7.71
CA LYS A 47 14.54 -3.62 8.88
C LYS A 47 13.56 -4.68 9.36
N ILE A 48 12.87 -5.35 8.46
CA ILE A 48 11.93 -6.44 8.79
C ILE A 48 12.69 -7.62 9.39
N LYS A 49 13.86 -7.93 8.86
CA LYS A 49 14.72 -8.97 9.42
C LYS A 49 15.07 -8.66 10.88
N LYS A 50 15.48 -7.43 11.17
CA LYS A 50 15.81 -7.02 12.55
C LYS A 50 14.60 -7.09 13.48
N MET A 51 13.41 -6.78 12.97
CA MET A 51 12.20 -6.76 13.77
C MET A 51 11.65 -8.15 14.08
N PHE A 52 11.70 -9.08 13.14
CA PHE A 52 10.94 -10.33 13.20
C PHE A 52 11.73 -11.61 12.98
N ASP A 53 13.01 -11.58 12.59
CA ASP A 53 13.78 -12.77 12.24
C ASP A 53 13.87 -13.76 13.41
N SER A 54 13.99 -13.27 14.64
CA SER A 54 14.02 -14.10 15.84
C SER A 54 12.65 -14.65 16.23
N LYS A 55 11.57 -14.08 15.70
CA LYS A 55 10.19 -14.43 16.05
C LYS A 55 9.52 -15.31 15.00
N ILE A 56 9.97 -15.25 13.76
CA ILE A 56 9.37 -15.98 12.63
C ILE A 56 10.45 -16.81 11.95
N GLN A 57 10.32 -18.13 12.05
CA GLN A 57 11.23 -19.05 11.40
C GLN A 57 11.04 -19.00 9.87
N ASN A 58 12.13 -19.02 9.13
CA ASN A 58 12.14 -19.01 7.66
C ASN A 58 11.46 -17.77 7.04
N LEU A 59 11.44 -16.64 7.76
CA LEU A 59 10.83 -15.42 7.25
C LEU A 59 11.52 -14.91 5.98
N ILE A 60 12.86 -14.93 5.97
CA ILE A 60 13.64 -14.42 4.85
C ILE A 60 14.46 -15.55 4.26
N THR A 61 14.25 -15.82 2.97
CA THR A 61 15.00 -16.80 2.18
C THR A 61 15.43 -16.15 0.87
N SER A 62 16.71 -16.28 0.53
CA SER A 62 17.29 -15.72 -0.69
C SER A 62 17.00 -14.22 -0.88
N ASN A 63 17.06 -13.44 0.20
CA ASN A 63 16.73 -12.00 0.24
C ASN A 63 15.29 -11.67 -0.10
N HIS A 64 14.38 -12.63 0.02
CA HIS A 64 12.94 -12.40 -0.16
C HIS A 64 12.20 -12.65 1.14
N ILE A 65 11.26 -11.76 1.45
CA ILE A 65 10.37 -11.92 2.60
C ILE A 65 9.24 -12.87 2.22
N ASN A 66 9.01 -13.88 3.07
CA ASN A 66 7.79 -14.68 2.93
C ASN A 66 6.61 -13.87 3.49
N THR A 67 5.88 -13.21 2.59
CA THR A 67 4.79 -12.30 2.95
C THR A 67 3.62 -13.03 3.63
N ASN A 68 3.39 -14.30 3.28
CA ASN A 68 2.36 -15.11 3.92
C ASN A 68 2.68 -15.38 5.39
N LEU A 69 3.93 -15.76 5.68
CA LEU A 69 4.39 -15.97 7.06
C LEU A 69 4.30 -14.67 7.87
N LEU A 70 4.76 -13.57 7.30
CA LEU A 70 4.73 -12.27 7.96
C LEU A 70 3.29 -11.84 8.24
N GLY A 71 2.42 -11.90 7.25
CA GLY A 71 1.02 -11.53 7.39
C GLY A 71 0.29 -12.37 8.44
N ASN A 72 0.48 -13.69 8.40
CA ASN A 72 -0.13 -14.60 9.38
C ASN A 72 0.36 -14.32 10.80
N TYR A 73 1.64 -14.00 10.95
CA TYR A 73 2.20 -13.69 12.26
C TYR A 73 1.63 -12.39 12.84
N VAL A 74 1.60 -11.31 12.07
CA VAL A 74 1.17 -9.99 12.57
C VAL A 74 -0.35 -9.84 12.65
N PHE A 75 -1.11 -10.65 11.91
CA PHE A 75 -2.57 -10.55 11.86
C PHE A 75 -3.23 -10.61 13.23
N SER A 76 -2.73 -11.47 14.13
CA SER A 76 -3.26 -11.64 15.47
C SER A 76 -2.43 -10.94 16.56
N ARG A 77 -1.47 -10.11 16.18
CA ARG A 77 -0.55 -9.43 17.10
C ARG A 77 -0.55 -7.92 16.85
N PRO A 78 -1.46 -7.17 17.51
CA PRO A 78 -1.64 -5.74 17.22
C PRO A 78 -0.37 -4.89 17.34
N THR A 79 0.46 -5.15 18.33
CA THR A 79 1.71 -4.41 18.54
C THR A 79 2.69 -4.64 17.38
N ASP A 80 2.86 -5.89 16.95
CA ASP A 80 3.74 -6.22 15.84
C ASP A 80 3.20 -5.65 14.52
N LEU A 81 1.88 -5.69 14.34
CA LEU A 81 1.23 -5.09 13.18
C LEU A 81 1.48 -3.58 13.13
N GLU A 82 1.34 -2.89 14.25
CA GLU A 82 1.63 -1.45 14.33
C GLU A 82 3.08 -1.13 13.98
N GLN A 83 4.04 -1.94 14.45
CA GLN A 83 5.45 -1.75 14.12
C GLN A 83 5.69 -1.91 12.62
N LEU A 84 5.10 -2.93 12.01
CA LEU A 84 5.20 -3.15 10.57
C LEU A 84 4.56 -2.01 9.78
N GLU A 85 3.40 -1.58 10.18
CA GLU A 85 2.69 -0.45 9.55
C GLU A 85 3.50 0.84 9.67
N SER A 86 4.10 1.11 10.83
CA SER A 86 4.95 2.29 11.05
C SER A 86 6.16 2.32 10.13
N LEU A 87 6.66 1.16 9.72
CA LEU A 87 7.75 1.07 8.75
C LEU A 87 7.26 1.33 7.32
N ILE A 88 6.11 0.80 6.95
CA ILE A 88 5.65 0.78 5.56
C ILE A 88 4.83 2.02 5.20
N HIS A 89 3.96 2.51 6.07
CA HIS A 89 3.06 3.65 5.79
C HIS A 89 3.77 4.91 5.30
N PRO A 90 4.87 5.38 5.94
CA PRO A 90 5.56 6.57 5.46
C PRO A 90 6.09 6.41 4.04
N LYS A 91 6.53 5.21 3.68
CA LYS A 91 7.04 4.90 2.35
C LYS A 91 5.92 4.89 1.30
N ILE A 92 4.75 4.36 1.66
CA ILE A 92 3.56 4.40 0.80
C ILE A 92 3.12 5.85 0.58
N LYS A 93 3.05 6.65 1.66
CA LYS A 93 2.69 8.06 1.58
C LYS A 93 3.62 8.85 0.66
N LYS A 94 4.90 8.57 0.71
CA LYS A 94 5.89 9.21 -0.17
C LYS A 94 5.65 8.87 -1.64
N LYS A 95 5.38 7.60 -1.94
CA LYS A 95 5.07 7.16 -3.30
C LYS A 95 3.75 7.76 -3.80
N GLU A 96 2.75 7.85 -2.93
CA GLU A 96 1.46 8.47 -3.24
C GLU A 96 1.61 9.96 -3.57
N LYS A 97 2.36 10.69 -2.75
CA LYS A 97 2.65 12.10 -3.01
C LYS A 97 3.35 12.30 -4.35
N PHE A 98 4.29 11.44 -4.67
CA PHE A 98 4.99 11.49 -5.94
C PHE A 98 4.05 11.22 -7.12
N PHE A 99 3.16 10.23 -6.97
CA PHE A 99 2.13 9.93 -7.98
C PHE A 99 1.22 11.13 -8.22
N LEU A 100 0.71 11.75 -7.15
CA LEU A 100 -0.16 12.92 -7.27
C LEU A 100 0.58 14.10 -7.90
N PHE A 101 1.84 14.31 -7.54
CA PHE A 101 2.68 15.36 -8.11
C PHE A 101 2.87 15.16 -9.61
N LYS A 102 3.18 13.95 -10.06
CA LYS A 102 3.35 13.63 -11.49
C LYS A 102 2.05 13.87 -12.27
N ASN A 103 0.90 13.48 -11.69
CA ASN A 103 -0.39 13.73 -12.33
C ASN A 103 -0.70 15.23 -12.42
N SER A 104 -0.36 16.00 -11.41
CA SER A 104 -0.53 17.44 -11.40
C SER A 104 0.30 18.12 -12.48
N ILE A 105 1.58 17.75 -12.63
CA ILE A 105 2.46 18.27 -13.68
C ILE A 105 1.92 17.92 -15.06
N SER A 106 1.41 16.71 -15.25
CA SER A 106 0.85 16.24 -16.53
C SER A 106 -0.53 16.83 -16.80
N ARG A 107 -1.02 17.75 -15.96
CA ARG A 107 -2.31 18.43 -16.08
C ARG A 107 -3.50 17.45 -16.10
N LYS A 108 -3.38 16.33 -15.40
CA LYS A 108 -4.51 15.42 -15.20
C LYS A 108 -5.54 16.07 -14.30
N LYS A 109 -6.81 15.96 -14.70
CA LYS A 109 -7.92 16.57 -13.94
C LYS A 109 -8.38 15.70 -12.77
N ILE A 110 -8.22 14.39 -12.87
CA ILE A 110 -8.70 13.41 -11.89
C ILE A 110 -7.59 12.39 -11.65
N ALA A 111 -7.35 12.08 -10.39
CA ALA A 111 -6.49 10.99 -9.97
C ALA A 111 -7.25 10.07 -9.02
N PHE A 112 -7.01 8.78 -9.11
CA PHE A 112 -7.64 7.76 -8.28
C PHE A 112 -6.63 7.14 -7.33
N LEU A 113 -7.03 6.98 -6.08
CA LEU A 113 -6.25 6.27 -5.07
C LEU A 113 -7.01 5.01 -4.67
N ASP A 114 -6.42 3.85 -4.94
CA ASP A 114 -6.95 2.57 -4.49
C ASP A 114 -6.45 2.30 -3.08
N ILE A 115 -7.34 2.46 -2.09
CA ILE A 115 -7.00 2.47 -0.67
C ILE A 115 -7.62 1.24 0.00
N PRO A 116 -6.80 0.32 0.57
CA PRO A 116 -7.35 -0.77 1.36
C PRO A 116 -7.97 -0.25 2.65
N LEU A 117 -8.94 -1.00 3.19
CA LEU A 117 -9.66 -0.62 4.40
C LEU A 117 -8.75 -0.34 5.60
N MET A 118 -7.64 -1.05 5.73
CA MET A 118 -6.71 -0.88 6.85
C MET A 118 -5.98 0.47 6.83
N PHE A 119 -5.88 1.14 5.68
CA PHE A 119 -5.22 2.44 5.53
C PHE A 119 -6.21 3.61 5.53
N ARG A 120 -7.44 3.37 5.89
CA ARG A 120 -8.58 4.26 5.72
C ARG A 120 -8.46 5.59 6.48
N LYS A 121 -7.94 5.52 7.71
CA LYS A 121 -7.95 6.68 8.63
C LYS A 121 -7.18 7.88 8.10
N ASP A 122 -6.03 7.66 7.46
CA ASP A 122 -5.15 8.73 7.03
C ASP A 122 -5.45 9.23 5.62
N ASN A 123 -6.13 8.43 4.81
CA ASN A 123 -6.28 8.72 3.39
C ASN A 123 -7.58 9.44 3.04
N PHE A 124 -8.60 9.36 3.89
CA PHE A 124 -9.86 10.08 3.67
C PHE A 124 -9.69 11.59 3.64
N LEU A 125 -8.73 12.13 4.42
CA LEU A 125 -8.47 13.56 4.50
C LEU A 125 -7.88 14.13 3.20
N ARG A 126 -7.36 13.27 2.31
CA ARG A 126 -6.72 13.69 1.07
C ARG A 126 -7.57 13.48 -0.16
N CYS A 127 -8.71 12.81 0.00
CA CYS A 127 -9.62 12.55 -1.12
C CYS A 127 -10.74 13.57 -1.14
N ASP A 128 -11.02 14.09 -2.32
CA ASP A 128 -12.18 14.97 -2.53
C ASP A 128 -13.48 14.15 -2.52
N TYR A 129 -13.43 12.91 -3.03
CA TYR A 129 -14.53 11.94 -3.07
C TYR A 129 -14.03 10.54 -2.75
N ILE A 130 -14.93 9.72 -2.27
CA ILE A 130 -14.67 8.33 -1.93
C ILE A 130 -15.71 7.41 -2.58
#